data_29100d5cf70c9500f5ea6f22f397e16a
#
_entry.id   29100d5cf70c9500f5ea6f22f397e16a
#
_cell.length_a   1.000
_cell.length_b   1.000
_cell.length_c   1.000
_cell.angle_alpha   90.00
_cell.angle_beta   90.00
_cell.angle_gamma   90.00
#
_symmetry.space_group_name_H-M   'P 1'
#
loop_
_entity.id
_entity.type
_entity.pdbx_description
1 polymer ?
#
loop_
_entity_poly.entity_id
_entity_poly.type
_entity_poly.pdbx_seq_one_letter_code
_entity_poly.pdbx_strand_id
1 'polypeptide(L)'
;PPLSNGSSNPSVLNVLENARSLGYTTDLDLSRVGRIGEGLFAYAKSKGLSVGAPLEYRESHFTHQVPGGMISNLRHQLSQMNMIDRLDAVLDEIVQVRKDFGYPIMVTPYSQFVGVQATLNVMSGQRYKELSDQTIQYAIGLWGETESQAFDANVKDMIFSSSKAKKLINWTPPELSLGEIREKFGGPSVSDDELILRYLGGNEQFERLSKPPAQPSLGFGRSSSASNSSVATLKERSLGKAEVLSLVHALSQKGDLGKVSITSSDMNLYLSH
;
A
#
# COMPACT_ATOMS: atom_id res chain seq x y z
N PRO A 1 -12.82 0.86 -13.14
CA PRO A 1 -13.17 -0.52 -12.80
C PRO A 1 -14.59 -0.60 -12.24
N PRO A 2 -15.32 -1.71 -12.44
CA PRO A 2 -16.70 -1.85 -12.00
C PRO A 2 -16.86 -1.87 -10.46
N LEU A 3 -15.76 -2.07 -9.73
CA LEU A 3 -15.73 -2.10 -8.27
C LEU A 3 -15.30 -0.75 -7.66
N SER A 4 -15.25 0.31 -8.44
CA SER A 4 -14.77 1.63 -8.03
C SER A 4 -15.85 2.55 -7.44
N ASN A 5 -16.97 2.00 -7.02
CA ASN A 5 -17.96 2.73 -6.24
C ASN A 5 -17.51 2.83 -4.78
N GLY A 6 -17.60 4.02 -4.19
CA GLY A 6 -17.19 4.29 -2.82
C GLY A 6 -15.74 4.79 -2.71
N SER A 7 -15.00 4.32 -1.72
CA SER A 7 -13.63 4.79 -1.39
C SER A 7 -12.57 4.23 -2.33
N SER A 8 -12.61 4.56 -3.60
CA SER A 8 -11.66 4.06 -4.60
C SER A 8 -11.43 5.08 -5.71
N ASN A 9 -10.54 4.76 -6.65
CA ASN A 9 -10.41 5.53 -7.87
C ASN A 9 -11.72 5.49 -8.65
N PRO A 10 -12.07 6.58 -9.37
CA PRO A 10 -13.30 6.64 -10.13
C PRO A 10 -13.35 5.61 -11.26
N SER A 11 -14.54 5.23 -11.67
CA SER A 11 -14.76 4.38 -12.83
C SER A 11 -14.20 5.02 -14.09
N VAL A 12 -13.52 4.24 -14.93
CA VAL A 12 -13.04 4.70 -16.24
C VAL A 12 -14.18 5.27 -17.08
N LEU A 13 -15.33 4.60 -17.09
CA LEU A 13 -16.49 5.06 -17.86
C LEU A 13 -17.00 6.41 -17.36
N ASN A 14 -17.14 6.61 -16.06
CA ASN A 14 -17.58 7.88 -15.48
C ASN A 14 -16.58 9.02 -15.75
N VAL A 15 -15.26 8.72 -15.64
CA VAL A 15 -14.22 9.71 -15.96
C VAL A 15 -14.31 10.13 -17.43
N LEU A 16 -14.49 9.17 -18.32
CA LEU A 16 -14.57 9.46 -19.76
C LEU A 16 -15.86 10.19 -20.14
N GLU A 17 -16.97 9.89 -19.50
CA GLU A 17 -18.22 10.63 -19.68
C GLU A 17 -18.06 12.09 -19.25
N ASN A 18 -17.48 12.32 -18.07
CA ASN A 18 -17.18 13.68 -17.59
C ASN A 18 -16.17 14.39 -18.50
N ALA A 19 -15.12 13.72 -18.95
CA ALA A 19 -14.14 14.31 -19.87
C ALA A 19 -14.80 14.73 -21.20
N ARG A 20 -15.67 13.89 -21.75
CA ARG A 20 -16.43 14.22 -22.97
C ARG A 20 -17.33 15.43 -22.79
N SER A 21 -18.00 15.54 -21.64
CA SER A 21 -18.85 16.71 -21.34
C SER A 21 -18.04 18.02 -21.26
N LEU A 22 -16.72 17.91 -20.99
CA LEU A 22 -15.77 19.01 -20.99
C LEU A 22 -15.05 19.21 -22.34
N GLY A 23 -15.45 18.47 -23.38
CA GLY A 23 -14.91 18.61 -24.73
C GLY A 23 -13.64 17.78 -25.02
N TYR A 24 -13.21 16.90 -24.11
CA TYR A 24 -12.08 16.01 -24.38
C TYR A 24 -12.49 14.78 -25.21
N THR A 25 -11.56 14.26 -25.98
CA THR A 25 -11.72 13.06 -26.78
C THR A 25 -10.82 11.93 -26.30
N THR A 26 -11.14 10.69 -26.67
CA THR A 26 -10.36 9.50 -26.32
C THR A 26 -10.46 8.47 -27.45
N ASP A 27 -9.38 7.73 -27.67
CA ASP A 27 -9.30 6.61 -28.60
C ASP A 27 -9.67 5.27 -27.94
N LEU A 28 -10.06 5.27 -26.67
CA LEU A 28 -10.49 4.05 -25.98
C LEU A 28 -11.79 3.50 -26.54
N ASP A 29 -11.81 2.20 -26.85
CA ASP A 29 -13.02 1.47 -27.18
C ASP A 29 -13.87 1.27 -25.92
N LEU A 30 -14.84 2.17 -25.73
CA LEU A 30 -15.71 2.17 -24.55
C LEU A 30 -16.60 0.93 -24.48
N SER A 31 -16.94 0.33 -25.62
CA SER A 31 -17.74 -0.89 -25.65
C SER A 31 -16.92 -2.08 -25.09
N ARG A 32 -15.64 -2.13 -25.42
CA ARG A 32 -14.73 -3.14 -24.88
C ARG A 32 -14.46 -2.91 -23.39
N VAL A 33 -14.25 -1.67 -22.97
CA VAL A 33 -14.09 -1.30 -21.55
C VAL A 33 -15.34 -1.70 -20.75
N GLY A 34 -16.52 -1.44 -21.29
CA GLY A 34 -17.81 -1.83 -20.69
C GLY A 34 -17.91 -3.35 -20.49
N ARG A 35 -17.67 -4.14 -21.55
CA ARG A 35 -17.68 -5.62 -21.46
C ARG A 35 -16.70 -6.17 -20.42
N ILE A 36 -15.49 -5.61 -20.35
CA ILE A 36 -14.51 -5.99 -19.32
C ILE A 36 -15.06 -5.67 -17.94
N GLY A 37 -15.66 -4.49 -17.78
CA GLY A 37 -16.31 -4.06 -16.54
C GLY A 37 -17.41 -5.02 -16.09
N GLU A 38 -18.31 -5.38 -16.99
CA GLU A 38 -19.39 -6.35 -16.72
C GLU A 38 -18.86 -7.73 -16.33
N GLY A 39 -17.81 -8.22 -17.02
CA GLY A 39 -17.17 -9.48 -16.71
C GLY A 39 -16.55 -9.48 -15.31
N LEU A 40 -15.81 -8.41 -14.94
CA LEU A 40 -15.24 -8.26 -13.60
C LEU A 40 -16.30 -8.15 -12.52
N PHE A 41 -17.40 -7.44 -12.79
CA PHE A 41 -18.52 -7.34 -11.86
C PHE A 41 -19.20 -8.68 -11.62
N ALA A 42 -19.48 -9.42 -12.70
CA ALA A 42 -20.06 -10.75 -12.63
C ALA A 42 -19.15 -11.72 -11.85
N TYR A 43 -17.85 -11.66 -12.13
CA TYR A 43 -16.85 -12.45 -11.39
C TYR A 43 -16.85 -12.12 -9.90
N ALA A 44 -16.76 -10.84 -9.53
CA ALA A 44 -16.78 -10.41 -8.13
C ALA A 44 -18.05 -10.92 -7.41
N LYS A 45 -19.21 -10.76 -8.05
CA LYS A 45 -20.48 -11.23 -7.52
C LYS A 45 -20.52 -12.75 -7.34
N SER A 46 -19.97 -13.52 -8.29
CA SER A 46 -19.89 -14.98 -8.19
C SER A 46 -18.99 -15.45 -7.04
N LYS A 47 -18.06 -14.62 -6.59
CA LYS A 47 -17.14 -14.89 -5.46
C LYS A 47 -17.61 -14.29 -4.14
N GLY A 48 -18.78 -13.67 -4.09
CA GLY A 48 -19.27 -13.00 -2.87
C GLY A 48 -18.42 -11.79 -2.44
N LEU A 49 -17.61 -11.22 -3.36
CA LEU A 49 -16.80 -10.04 -3.07
C LEU A 49 -17.69 -8.80 -3.02
N SER A 50 -17.32 -7.84 -2.18
CA SER A 50 -17.97 -6.54 -2.14
C SER A 50 -17.79 -5.84 -3.49
N VAL A 51 -18.89 -5.44 -4.11
CA VAL A 51 -18.86 -4.70 -5.38
C VAL A 51 -18.82 -3.18 -5.20
N GLY A 52 -18.66 -2.73 -3.97
CA GLY A 52 -18.73 -1.33 -3.61
C GLY A 52 -20.17 -0.78 -3.69
N ALA A 53 -20.38 0.31 -3.00
CA ALA A 53 -21.63 1.08 -3.08
C ALA A 53 -21.27 2.57 -3.13
N PRO A 54 -22.05 3.41 -3.84
CA PRO A 54 -21.89 4.85 -3.73
C PRO A 54 -21.96 5.26 -2.26
N LEU A 55 -21.00 6.07 -1.81
CA LEU A 55 -21.05 6.63 -0.47
C LEU A 55 -22.02 7.80 -0.45
N GLU A 56 -22.75 7.94 0.65
CA GLU A 56 -23.50 9.15 0.91
C GLU A 56 -22.55 10.34 1.03
N TYR A 57 -23.04 11.51 0.60
CA TYR A 57 -22.31 12.75 0.77
C TYR A 57 -22.01 13.00 2.25
N ARG A 58 -20.75 13.23 2.56
CA ARG A 58 -20.30 13.65 3.90
C ARG A 58 -19.39 14.86 3.75
N GLU A 59 -19.80 15.97 4.30
CA GLU A 59 -19.03 17.22 4.29
C GLU A 59 -17.66 17.06 4.95
N SER A 60 -17.56 16.18 5.96
CA SER A 60 -16.29 15.88 6.63
C SER A 60 -15.18 15.41 5.69
N HIS A 61 -15.51 14.77 4.55
CA HIS A 61 -14.52 14.38 3.55
C HIS A 61 -13.81 15.59 2.93
N PHE A 62 -14.50 16.70 2.77
CA PHE A 62 -13.91 17.94 2.26
C PHE A 62 -13.06 18.64 3.32
N THR A 63 -13.35 18.42 4.59
CA THR A 63 -12.62 19.00 5.71
C THR A 63 -11.32 18.26 5.98
N HIS A 64 -11.35 16.94 6.19
CA HIS A 64 -10.14 16.16 6.44
C HIS A 64 -9.35 15.82 5.17
N GLN A 65 -10.00 15.75 4.01
CA GLN A 65 -9.42 15.44 2.68
C GLN A 65 -8.60 14.15 2.63
N VAL A 66 -8.87 13.20 3.52
CA VAL A 66 -8.20 11.90 3.52
C VAL A 66 -8.69 11.09 2.32
N PRO A 67 -7.80 10.60 1.45
CA PRO A 67 -8.20 9.74 0.34
C PRO A 67 -8.92 8.48 0.82
N GLY A 68 -9.94 8.06 0.06
CA GLY A 68 -10.79 6.95 0.48
C GLY A 68 -10.03 5.63 0.75
N GLY A 69 -9.01 5.33 -0.04
CA GLY A 69 -8.13 4.18 0.20
C GLY A 69 -7.39 4.26 1.53
N MET A 70 -7.00 5.46 1.96
CA MET A 70 -6.37 5.68 3.26
C MET A 70 -7.33 5.53 4.42
N ILE A 71 -8.60 5.97 4.28
CA ILE A 71 -9.61 5.74 5.32
C ILE A 71 -9.78 4.24 5.58
N SER A 72 -9.78 3.43 4.51
CA SER A 72 -9.86 1.98 4.63
C SER A 72 -8.66 1.39 5.38
N ASN A 73 -7.45 1.85 5.07
CA ASN A 73 -6.23 1.42 5.76
C ASN A 73 -6.23 1.87 7.23
N LEU A 74 -6.60 3.12 7.50
CA LEU A 74 -6.69 3.65 8.86
C LEU A 74 -7.72 2.87 9.70
N ARG A 75 -8.88 2.58 9.13
CA ARG A 75 -9.90 1.75 9.75
C ARG A 75 -9.37 0.36 10.09
N HIS A 76 -8.66 -0.26 9.16
CA HIS A 76 -8.04 -1.58 9.38
C HIS A 76 -6.99 -1.53 10.49
N GLN A 77 -6.08 -0.56 10.47
CA GLN A 77 -5.05 -0.39 11.51
C GLN A 77 -5.65 -0.15 12.90
N LEU A 78 -6.63 0.75 13.01
CA LEU A 78 -7.32 1.00 14.27
C LEU A 78 -8.09 -0.24 14.75
N SER A 79 -8.67 -1.02 13.85
CA SER A 79 -9.33 -2.28 14.21
C SER A 79 -8.33 -3.30 14.77
N GLN A 80 -7.14 -3.43 14.17
CA GLN A 80 -6.08 -4.32 14.69
C GLN A 80 -5.59 -3.91 16.08
N MET A 81 -5.67 -2.62 16.40
CA MET A 81 -5.31 -2.08 17.72
C MET A 81 -6.50 -2.07 18.71
N ASN A 82 -7.67 -2.60 18.34
CA ASN A 82 -8.92 -2.50 19.09
C ASN A 82 -9.35 -1.05 19.42
N MET A 83 -9.10 -0.13 18.49
CA MET A 83 -9.34 1.31 18.62
C MET A 83 -10.24 1.86 17.51
N ILE A 84 -11.07 1.03 16.91
CA ILE A 84 -11.94 1.44 15.79
C ILE A 84 -12.94 2.54 16.20
N ASP A 85 -13.32 2.57 17.45
CA ASP A 85 -14.16 3.60 18.08
C ASP A 85 -13.49 4.99 18.08
N ARG A 86 -12.19 5.07 17.88
CA ARG A 86 -11.42 6.31 17.81
C ARG A 86 -11.31 6.88 16.38
N LEU A 87 -11.89 6.23 15.38
CA LEU A 87 -11.74 6.65 13.98
C LEU A 87 -12.18 8.10 13.76
N ASP A 88 -13.33 8.49 14.25
CA ASP A 88 -13.84 9.85 14.06
C ASP A 88 -12.93 10.88 14.76
N ALA A 89 -12.47 10.59 15.97
CA ALA A 89 -11.51 11.44 16.68
C ALA A 89 -10.18 11.58 15.92
N VAL A 90 -9.70 10.52 15.27
CA VAL A 90 -8.50 10.58 14.43
C VAL A 90 -8.75 11.40 13.17
N LEU A 91 -9.91 11.29 12.53
CA LEU A 91 -10.26 12.09 11.37
C LEU A 91 -10.37 13.59 11.70
N ASP A 92 -10.93 13.92 12.85
CA ASP A 92 -10.98 15.29 13.34
C ASP A 92 -9.57 15.83 13.67
N GLU A 93 -8.73 15.01 14.29
CA GLU A 93 -7.35 15.40 14.58
C GLU A 93 -6.51 15.54 13.29
N ILE A 94 -6.80 14.78 12.23
CA ILE A 94 -6.16 14.96 10.91
C ILE A 94 -6.39 16.39 10.39
N VAL A 95 -7.58 16.96 10.58
CA VAL A 95 -7.87 18.35 10.19
C VAL A 95 -6.94 19.31 10.91
N GLN A 96 -6.73 19.11 12.21
CA GLN A 96 -5.86 19.98 13.01
C GLN A 96 -4.39 19.80 12.67
N VAL A 97 -3.90 18.55 12.56
CA VAL A 97 -2.53 18.27 12.16
C VAL A 97 -2.23 18.83 10.77
N ARG A 98 -3.18 18.69 9.83
CA ARG A 98 -3.05 19.25 8.49
C ARG A 98 -2.93 20.78 8.52
N LYS A 99 -3.73 21.44 9.35
CA LYS A 99 -3.63 22.89 9.55
C LYS A 99 -2.26 23.28 10.11
N ASP A 100 -1.81 22.60 11.15
CA ASP A 100 -0.52 22.87 11.80
C ASP A 100 0.67 22.65 10.87
N PHE A 101 0.54 21.72 9.92
CA PHE A 101 1.56 21.43 8.91
C PHE A 101 1.50 22.36 7.69
N GLY A 102 0.66 23.40 7.72
CA GLY A 102 0.55 24.35 6.61
C GLY A 102 -0.28 23.84 5.43
N TYR A 103 -1.24 22.97 5.69
CA TYR A 103 -2.14 22.40 4.69
C TYR A 103 -1.44 21.61 3.56
N PRO A 104 -0.58 20.64 3.87
CA PRO A 104 0.02 19.81 2.83
C PRO A 104 -1.05 19.17 1.96
N ILE A 105 -0.67 18.89 0.71
CA ILE A 105 -1.52 18.12 -0.20
C ILE A 105 -1.74 16.72 0.36
N MET A 106 -3.01 16.26 0.40
CA MET A 106 -3.38 14.97 0.99
C MET A 106 -3.23 13.81 -0.01
N VAL A 107 -2.06 13.71 -0.63
CA VAL A 107 -1.64 12.56 -1.44
C VAL A 107 -0.44 11.87 -0.77
N THR A 108 -0.20 10.61 -1.15
CA THR A 108 0.98 9.86 -0.68
C THR A 108 2.28 10.56 -1.11
N PRO A 109 3.25 10.77 -0.20
CA PRO A 109 3.32 10.25 1.17
C PRO A 109 2.74 11.19 2.24
N TYR A 110 2.41 12.45 1.93
CA TYR A 110 1.99 13.47 2.91
C TYR A 110 0.79 13.03 3.72
N SER A 111 -0.24 12.53 3.07
CA SER A 111 -1.43 12.03 3.75
C SER A 111 -1.13 10.90 4.76
N GLN A 112 -0.09 10.09 4.52
CA GLN A 112 0.31 9.02 5.43
C GLN A 112 0.88 9.57 6.72
N PHE A 113 1.86 10.48 6.67
CA PHE A 113 2.46 10.98 7.90
C PHE A 113 1.54 11.95 8.66
N VAL A 114 0.66 12.70 7.97
CA VAL A 114 -0.41 13.46 8.63
C VAL A 114 -1.32 12.50 9.41
N GLY A 115 -1.76 11.39 8.78
CA GLY A 115 -2.60 10.39 9.43
C GLY A 115 -1.91 9.69 10.60
N VAL A 116 -0.63 9.33 10.44
CA VAL A 116 0.15 8.72 11.53
C VAL A 116 0.29 9.69 12.72
N GLN A 117 0.62 10.95 12.46
CA GLN A 117 0.77 11.93 13.54
C GLN A 117 -0.56 12.19 14.26
N ALA A 118 -1.67 12.31 13.54
CA ALA A 118 -2.99 12.44 14.14
C ALA A 118 -3.34 11.23 15.01
N THR A 119 -3.04 10.02 14.54
CA THR A 119 -3.24 8.80 15.32
C THR A 119 -2.41 8.82 16.62
N LEU A 120 -1.13 9.19 16.54
CA LEU A 120 -0.27 9.32 17.72
C LEU A 120 -0.80 10.35 18.73
N ASN A 121 -1.30 11.49 18.25
CA ASN A 121 -1.90 12.52 19.11
C ASN A 121 -3.13 11.98 19.87
N VAL A 122 -4.02 11.29 19.18
CA VAL A 122 -5.22 10.69 19.79
C VAL A 122 -4.85 9.57 20.77
N MET A 123 -3.88 8.73 20.42
CA MET A 123 -3.44 7.61 21.28
C MET A 123 -2.76 8.10 22.56
N SER A 124 -1.89 9.11 22.44
CA SER A 124 -1.16 9.67 23.59
C SER A 124 -2.03 10.57 24.48
N GLY A 125 -3.20 11.01 23.98
CA GLY A 125 -4.07 11.98 24.63
C GLY A 125 -3.49 13.40 24.71
N GLN A 126 -2.35 13.64 24.08
CA GLN A 126 -1.68 14.93 24.02
C GLN A 126 -1.03 15.14 22.66
N ARG A 127 -1.34 16.27 22.03
CA ARG A 127 -0.82 16.61 20.70
C ARG A 127 0.71 16.75 20.72
N TYR A 128 1.37 16.10 19.76
CA TYR A 128 2.83 16.14 19.55
C TYR A 128 3.68 15.65 20.72
N LYS A 129 3.10 14.93 21.69
CA LYS A 129 3.86 14.22 22.72
C LYS A 129 4.72 13.12 22.12
N GLU A 130 4.11 12.34 21.22
CA GLU A 130 4.78 11.32 20.43
C GLU A 130 4.92 11.82 18.99
N LEU A 131 6.13 11.73 18.43
CA LEU A 131 6.44 12.22 17.09
C LEU A 131 6.88 11.09 16.17
N SER A 132 6.32 11.04 14.97
CA SER A 132 6.85 10.20 13.90
C SER A 132 8.12 10.81 13.31
N ASP A 133 9.01 9.96 12.78
CA ASP A 133 10.22 10.44 12.09
C ASP A 133 9.86 11.32 10.90
N GLN A 134 8.83 10.96 10.15
CA GLN A 134 8.36 11.71 9.00
C GLN A 134 7.84 13.11 9.39
N THR A 135 7.17 13.22 10.53
CA THR A 135 6.73 14.55 11.06
C THR A 135 7.94 15.44 11.33
N ILE A 136 8.98 14.90 11.95
CA ILE A 136 10.21 15.65 12.23
C ILE A 136 10.91 16.02 10.92
N GLN A 137 11.07 15.05 10.01
CA GLN A 137 11.70 15.27 8.70
C GLN A 137 10.97 16.33 7.88
N TYR A 138 9.64 16.36 7.94
CA TYR A 138 8.84 17.37 7.29
C TYR A 138 9.06 18.75 7.91
N ALA A 139 9.05 18.84 9.25
CA ALA A 139 9.28 20.10 9.97
C ALA A 139 10.67 20.71 9.72
N ILE A 140 11.72 19.88 9.55
CA ILE A 140 13.07 20.35 9.22
C ILE A 140 13.31 20.62 7.72
N GLY A 141 12.31 20.37 6.86
CA GLY A 141 12.37 20.70 5.44
C GLY A 141 12.93 19.61 4.53
N LEU A 142 13.15 18.37 5.01
CA LEU A 142 13.64 17.27 4.16
C LEU A 142 12.64 16.84 3.09
N TRP A 143 11.39 17.25 3.19
CA TRP A 143 10.33 17.01 2.21
C TRP A 143 10.02 18.23 1.33
N GLY A 144 10.78 19.31 1.48
CA GLY A 144 10.64 20.58 0.79
C GLY A 144 10.72 21.75 1.78
N GLU A 145 11.57 22.73 1.47
CA GLU A 145 11.74 23.92 2.31
C GLU A 145 10.48 24.79 2.32
N THR A 146 9.86 24.98 1.17
CA THR A 146 8.64 25.80 1.03
C THR A 146 7.51 25.24 1.88
N GLU A 147 7.30 23.94 1.87
CA GLU A 147 6.29 23.26 2.67
C GLU A 147 6.57 23.42 4.17
N SER A 148 7.84 23.32 4.56
CA SER A 148 8.22 23.48 5.98
C SER A 148 8.07 24.92 6.49
N GLN A 149 8.09 25.92 5.63
CA GLN A 149 7.85 27.32 5.98
C GLN A 149 6.39 27.60 6.34
N ALA A 150 5.46 26.84 5.76
CA ALA A 150 4.02 26.97 6.03
C ALA A 150 3.58 26.34 7.36
N PHE A 151 4.48 25.67 8.06
CA PHE A 151 4.23 25.03 9.34
C PHE A 151 3.86 26.05 10.42
N ASP A 152 2.93 25.73 11.32
CA ASP A 152 2.67 26.56 12.50
C ASP A 152 3.95 26.69 13.35
N ALA A 153 4.36 27.93 13.64
CA ALA A 153 5.62 28.22 14.30
C ALA A 153 5.69 27.59 15.71
N ASN A 154 4.61 27.63 16.48
CA ASN A 154 4.59 27.09 17.84
C ASN A 154 4.69 25.56 17.82
N VAL A 155 4.03 24.91 16.86
CA VAL A 155 4.11 23.45 16.69
C VAL A 155 5.50 23.05 16.22
N LYS A 156 6.10 23.81 15.31
CA LYS A 156 7.48 23.61 14.85
C LYS A 156 8.49 23.70 15.98
N ASP A 157 8.37 24.72 16.82
CA ASP A 157 9.23 24.91 18.01
C ASP A 157 9.04 23.76 19.02
N MET A 158 7.81 23.32 19.22
CA MET A 158 7.52 22.16 20.08
C MET A 158 8.18 20.90 19.54
N ILE A 159 8.08 20.62 18.23
CA ILE A 159 8.74 19.49 17.59
C ILE A 159 10.26 19.58 17.77
N PHE A 160 10.86 20.74 17.51
CA PHE A 160 12.31 20.93 17.60
C PHE A 160 12.86 20.84 19.03
N SER A 161 12.04 21.14 20.03
CA SER A 161 12.42 20.97 21.44
C SER A 161 12.55 19.51 21.86
N SER A 162 11.94 18.57 21.10
CA SER A 162 11.96 17.16 21.43
C SER A 162 13.35 16.54 21.30
N SER A 163 13.66 15.57 22.17
CA SER A 163 14.95 14.85 22.13
C SER A 163 15.15 14.06 20.84
N LYS A 164 14.06 13.63 20.20
CA LYS A 164 14.06 12.91 18.94
C LYS A 164 14.41 13.83 17.77
N ALA A 165 13.82 15.03 17.72
CA ALA A 165 14.13 16.02 16.69
C ALA A 165 15.57 16.50 16.77
N LYS A 166 16.11 16.73 17.97
CA LYS A 166 17.52 17.15 18.18
C LYS A 166 18.54 16.19 17.57
N LYS A 167 18.20 14.91 17.45
CA LYS A 167 19.05 13.91 16.79
C LYS A 167 18.94 13.97 15.25
N LEU A 168 17.81 14.40 14.73
CA LEU A 168 17.51 14.44 13.30
C LEU A 168 17.78 15.80 12.64
N ILE A 169 17.80 16.90 13.39
CA ILE A 169 18.00 18.26 12.84
C ILE A 169 19.32 18.40 12.08
N ASN A 170 20.37 17.70 12.52
CA ASN A 170 21.67 17.72 11.86
C ASN A 170 21.90 16.48 10.98
N TRP A 171 20.89 15.65 10.79
CA TRP A 171 20.99 14.48 9.95
C TRP A 171 20.78 14.90 8.49
N THR A 172 21.75 14.58 7.66
CA THR A 172 21.63 14.70 6.21
C THR A 172 21.62 13.30 5.62
N PRO A 173 20.79 13.02 4.61
CA PRO A 173 20.86 11.76 3.89
C PRO A 173 22.29 11.54 3.39
N PRO A 174 22.88 10.35 3.59
CA PRO A 174 24.21 10.07 3.08
C PRO A 174 24.18 10.09 1.54
N GLU A 175 24.90 11.00 0.94
CA GLU A 175 25.13 11.02 -0.49
C GLU A 175 26.27 10.05 -0.83
N LEU A 176 25.91 8.83 -1.16
CA LEU A 176 26.88 7.82 -1.57
C LEU A 176 27.21 7.99 -3.05
N SER A 177 28.48 7.99 -3.39
CA SER A 177 28.94 7.86 -4.77
C SER A 177 28.55 6.49 -5.33
N LEU A 178 28.48 6.36 -6.66
CA LEU A 178 28.18 5.09 -7.31
C LEU A 178 29.18 3.99 -6.91
N GLY A 179 30.46 4.36 -6.69
CA GLY A 179 31.50 3.44 -6.21
C GLY A 179 31.18 2.88 -4.84
N GLU A 180 30.82 3.74 -3.89
CA GLU A 180 30.44 3.36 -2.54
C GLU A 180 29.15 2.52 -2.51
N ILE A 181 28.17 2.88 -3.37
CA ILE A 181 26.96 2.07 -3.53
C ILE A 181 27.32 0.67 -4.02
N ARG A 182 28.18 0.54 -5.03
CA ARG A 182 28.64 -0.76 -5.54
C ARG A 182 29.34 -1.56 -4.46
N GLU A 183 30.30 -0.96 -3.76
CA GLU A 183 31.05 -1.64 -2.69
C GLU A 183 30.10 -2.14 -1.58
N LYS A 184 29.14 -1.32 -1.17
CA LYS A 184 28.21 -1.65 -0.09
C LYS A 184 27.14 -2.70 -0.47
N PHE A 185 26.71 -2.72 -1.74
CA PHE A 185 25.56 -3.52 -2.18
C PHE A 185 25.90 -4.69 -3.11
N GLY A 186 27.14 -5.09 -3.23
CA GLY A 186 27.48 -6.33 -3.92
C GLY A 186 28.79 -6.37 -4.69
N GLY A 187 29.52 -5.27 -4.73
CA GLY A 187 30.84 -5.20 -5.34
C GLY A 187 30.82 -5.04 -6.87
N PRO A 188 32.02 -5.09 -7.51
CA PRO A 188 32.17 -4.74 -8.93
C PRO A 188 31.55 -5.75 -9.90
N SER A 189 31.27 -6.97 -9.45
CA SER A 189 30.68 -8.03 -10.30
C SER A 189 29.17 -7.99 -10.42
N VAL A 190 28.51 -7.14 -9.62
CA VAL A 190 27.05 -7.01 -9.63
C VAL A 190 26.60 -6.18 -10.82
N SER A 191 25.58 -6.65 -11.57
CA SER A 191 24.97 -5.89 -12.66
C SER A 191 24.29 -4.60 -12.14
N ASP A 192 24.08 -3.64 -13.03
CA ASP A 192 23.41 -2.38 -12.67
C ASP A 192 21.98 -2.63 -12.19
N ASP A 193 21.23 -3.54 -12.82
CA ASP A 193 19.88 -3.91 -12.44
C ASP A 193 19.85 -4.53 -11.04
N GLU A 194 20.77 -5.45 -10.76
CA GLU A 194 20.88 -6.05 -9.44
C GLU A 194 21.29 -5.02 -8.38
N LEU A 195 22.22 -4.10 -8.74
CA LEU A 195 22.62 -3.03 -7.85
C LEU A 195 21.46 -2.12 -7.47
N ILE A 196 20.63 -1.74 -8.44
CA ILE A 196 19.42 -0.94 -8.20
C ILE A 196 18.46 -1.68 -7.26
N LEU A 197 18.21 -2.95 -7.51
CA LEU A 197 17.32 -3.75 -6.68
C LEU A 197 17.84 -3.90 -5.25
N ARG A 198 19.15 -4.10 -5.07
CA ARG A 198 19.80 -4.19 -3.75
C ARG A 198 19.80 -2.84 -3.03
N TYR A 199 20.04 -1.74 -3.75
CA TYR A 199 20.05 -0.39 -3.18
C TYR A 199 18.65 0.04 -2.71
N LEU A 200 17.61 -0.21 -3.52
CA LEU A 200 16.22 0.18 -3.20
C LEU A 200 15.53 -0.78 -2.23
N GLY A 201 15.77 -2.08 -2.37
CA GLY A 201 15.09 -3.12 -1.59
C GLY A 201 15.88 -3.62 -0.39
N GLY A 202 17.18 -3.34 -0.34
CA GLY A 202 18.11 -3.89 0.65
C GLY A 202 18.61 -5.29 0.29
N ASN A 203 19.86 -5.59 0.68
CA ASN A 203 20.50 -6.88 0.40
C ASN A 203 19.70 -8.07 0.93
N GLU A 204 19.14 -7.97 2.13
CA GLU A 204 18.39 -9.07 2.75
C GLU A 204 17.14 -9.44 1.94
N GLN A 205 16.40 -8.45 1.46
CA GLN A 205 15.21 -8.71 0.64
C GLN A 205 15.58 -9.27 -0.72
N PHE A 206 16.64 -8.75 -1.33
CA PHE A 206 17.15 -9.28 -2.60
C PHE A 206 17.57 -10.75 -2.47
N GLU A 207 18.33 -11.11 -1.42
CA GLU A 207 18.74 -12.49 -1.16
C GLU A 207 17.56 -13.43 -0.89
N ARG A 208 16.49 -12.93 -0.26
CA ARG A 208 15.24 -13.70 -0.10
C ARG A 208 14.56 -13.99 -1.43
N LEU A 209 14.54 -13.02 -2.34
CA LEU A 209 13.94 -13.17 -3.66
C LEU A 209 14.79 -14.04 -4.60
N SER A 210 16.12 -13.97 -4.46
CA SER A 210 17.08 -14.71 -5.28
C SER A 210 17.24 -16.18 -4.87
N LYS A 211 16.88 -16.52 -3.63
CA LYS A 211 16.84 -17.91 -3.19
C LYS A 211 15.59 -18.59 -3.76
N PRO A 212 15.75 -19.75 -4.45
CA PRO A 212 14.57 -20.52 -4.81
C PRO A 212 13.78 -20.80 -3.54
N PRO A 213 12.43 -20.68 -3.58
CA PRO A 213 11.61 -20.96 -2.42
C PRO A 213 11.97 -22.36 -1.92
N ALA A 214 12.22 -22.46 -0.59
CA ALA A 214 12.45 -23.76 0.02
C ALA A 214 11.30 -24.67 -0.44
N GLN A 215 11.64 -25.73 -1.17
CA GLN A 215 10.62 -26.66 -1.65
C GLN A 215 9.86 -27.13 -0.41
N PRO A 216 8.55 -26.94 -0.32
CA PRO A 216 7.79 -27.59 0.73
C PRO A 216 8.08 -29.07 0.57
N SER A 217 8.67 -29.69 1.59
CA SER A 217 8.82 -31.13 1.63
C SER A 217 7.42 -31.74 1.63
N LEU A 218 6.90 -32.03 0.45
CA LEU A 218 5.70 -32.82 0.27
C LEU A 218 6.07 -34.22 0.71
N GLY A 219 5.85 -34.53 1.99
CA GLY A 219 5.86 -35.87 2.51
C GLY A 219 4.73 -36.67 1.83
N PHE A 220 5.02 -37.24 0.67
CA PHE A 220 4.15 -38.25 0.05
C PHE A 220 4.24 -39.53 0.87
N GLY A 221 3.37 -39.70 1.85
CA GLY A 221 3.02 -41.00 2.37
C GLY A 221 2.37 -41.78 1.24
N ARG A 222 3.08 -42.82 0.71
CA ARG A 222 2.49 -43.79 -0.19
C ARG A 222 1.34 -44.51 0.53
N SER A 223 0.12 -44.20 0.17
CA SER A 223 -1.03 -45.05 0.37
C SER A 223 -1.58 -45.39 -1.02
N SER A 224 -1.52 -46.65 -1.34
CA SER A 224 -2.06 -47.27 -2.57
C SER A 224 -3.58 -47.30 -2.50
N SER A 225 -4.27 -46.71 -3.42
CA SER A 225 -5.39 -47.16 -4.23
C SER A 225 -6.33 -46.05 -4.68
N ALA A 226 -6.40 -45.94 -6.00
CA ALA A 226 -7.55 -45.61 -6.86
C ALA A 226 -8.33 -44.30 -6.65
N SER A 227 -8.22 -43.53 -7.66
CA SER A 227 -9.21 -42.79 -8.46
C SER A 227 -8.94 -41.27 -8.59
N ASN A 228 -8.91 -40.87 -9.84
CA ASN A 228 -8.69 -39.54 -10.38
C ASN A 228 -9.58 -38.48 -9.74
N SER A 229 -8.96 -37.53 -9.00
CA SER A 229 -9.19 -36.10 -8.98
C SER A 229 -8.42 -35.51 -7.80
N SER A 230 -7.18 -35.07 -8.04
CA SER A 230 -6.35 -34.45 -6.99
C SER A 230 -6.70 -32.97 -6.87
N VAL A 231 -7.61 -32.63 -5.99
CA VAL A 231 -7.71 -31.25 -5.45
C VAL A 231 -6.75 -31.20 -4.26
N ALA A 232 -5.57 -30.62 -4.45
CA ALA A 232 -4.67 -30.31 -3.35
C ALA A 232 -5.14 -29.04 -2.66
N THR A 233 -5.78 -29.19 -1.51
CA THR A 233 -6.15 -28.07 -0.64
C THR A 233 -5.00 -27.81 0.32
N LEU A 234 -4.24 -26.74 0.10
CA LEU A 234 -3.26 -26.24 1.08
C LEU A 234 -4.02 -25.47 2.18
N LYS A 235 -4.16 -26.08 3.35
CA LYS A 235 -4.73 -25.45 4.53
C LYS A 235 -3.64 -24.73 5.31
N GLU A 236 -3.89 -23.43 5.53
CA GLU A 236 -3.32 -22.60 6.58
C GLU A 236 -1.79 -22.40 6.64
N ARG A 237 -1.26 -21.66 5.65
CA ARG A 237 -0.14 -20.75 5.85
C ARG A 237 -0.40 -19.53 4.99
N SER A 238 -0.46 -18.34 5.57
CA SER A 238 -0.57 -17.09 4.80
C SER A 238 0.72 -16.90 4.00
N LEU A 239 0.65 -17.20 2.71
CA LEU A 239 1.72 -16.94 1.76
C LEU A 239 1.73 -15.46 1.43
N GLY A 240 2.86 -14.79 1.56
CA GLY A 240 3.04 -13.43 1.10
C GLY A 240 2.90 -13.33 -0.43
N LYS A 241 2.59 -12.12 -0.93
CA LYS A 241 2.40 -11.88 -2.38
C LYS A 241 3.57 -12.37 -3.24
N ALA A 242 4.81 -12.25 -2.74
CA ALA A 242 6.01 -12.72 -3.42
C ALA A 242 6.09 -14.26 -3.50
N GLU A 243 5.65 -14.96 -2.46
CA GLU A 243 5.61 -16.43 -2.43
C GLU A 243 4.57 -16.97 -3.41
N VAL A 244 3.43 -16.28 -3.56
CA VAL A 244 2.39 -16.65 -4.54
C VAL A 244 2.90 -16.46 -5.96
N LEU A 245 3.56 -15.36 -6.28
CA LEU A 245 4.13 -15.10 -7.60
C LEU A 245 5.23 -16.10 -7.95
N SER A 246 6.07 -16.46 -6.98
CA SER A 246 7.12 -17.49 -7.16
C SER A 246 6.52 -18.87 -7.40
N LEU A 247 5.44 -19.21 -6.71
CA LEU A 247 4.71 -20.47 -6.91
C LEU A 247 4.06 -20.52 -8.30
N VAL A 248 3.43 -19.43 -8.74
CA VAL A 248 2.85 -19.29 -10.09
C VAL A 248 3.93 -19.48 -11.16
N HIS A 249 5.09 -18.84 -11.00
CA HIS A 249 6.21 -18.98 -11.92
C HIS A 249 6.75 -20.42 -11.97
N ALA A 250 6.94 -21.06 -10.81
CA ALA A 250 7.40 -22.44 -10.73
C ALA A 250 6.40 -23.44 -11.34
N LEU A 251 5.11 -23.18 -11.21
CA LEU A 251 4.05 -23.99 -11.79
C LEU A 251 3.93 -23.78 -13.30
N SER A 252 4.12 -22.57 -13.81
CA SER A 252 4.10 -22.28 -15.25
C SER A 252 5.23 -22.94 -16.03
N GLN A 253 6.36 -23.23 -15.37
CA GLN A 253 7.51 -23.91 -15.97
C GLN A 253 7.31 -25.43 -16.15
N LYS A 254 6.36 -26.04 -15.50
CA LYS A 254 6.15 -27.51 -15.51
C LYS A 254 5.14 -28.03 -16.53
N GLY A 255 4.46 -27.17 -17.26
CA GLY A 255 3.65 -27.54 -18.45
C GLY A 255 2.42 -28.41 -18.24
N ASP A 256 2.16 -28.90 -17.02
CA ASP A 256 1.01 -29.77 -16.72
C ASP A 256 0.33 -29.28 -15.43
N LEU A 257 -0.45 -28.22 -15.59
CA LEU A 257 -1.19 -27.61 -14.49
C LEU A 257 -2.64 -28.06 -14.55
N GLY A 258 -2.97 -29.06 -13.72
CA GLY A 258 -4.34 -29.23 -13.27
C GLY A 258 -4.88 -27.98 -12.56
N LYS A 259 -6.12 -27.98 -12.13
CA LYS A 259 -6.73 -26.84 -11.41
C LYS A 259 -5.95 -26.56 -10.13
N VAL A 260 -5.28 -25.40 -10.06
CA VAL A 260 -4.60 -24.91 -8.85
C VAL A 260 -5.38 -23.75 -8.26
N SER A 261 -5.75 -23.87 -7.01
CA SER A 261 -6.38 -22.80 -6.23
C SER A 261 -5.45 -22.40 -5.09
N ILE A 262 -5.08 -21.12 -5.03
CA ILE A 262 -4.28 -20.55 -3.96
C ILE A 262 -5.13 -19.49 -3.27
N THR A 263 -5.39 -19.67 -1.98
CA THR A 263 -6.15 -18.73 -1.16
C THR A 263 -5.25 -18.18 -0.06
N SER A 264 -5.11 -16.87 0.02
CA SER A 264 -4.48 -16.17 1.16
C SER A 264 -5.42 -15.08 1.68
N SER A 265 -5.11 -14.50 2.84
CA SER A 265 -5.90 -13.40 3.43
C SER A 265 -6.13 -12.24 2.46
N ASP A 266 -5.21 -12.03 1.50
CA ASP A 266 -5.19 -10.87 0.61
C ASP A 266 -5.31 -11.24 -0.88
N MET A 267 -5.39 -12.52 -1.24
CA MET A 267 -5.43 -12.95 -2.64
C MET A 267 -5.98 -14.37 -2.82
N ASN A 268 -6.90 -14.50 -3.77
CA ASN A 268 -7.34 -15.79 -4.32
C ASN A 268 -6.91 -15.90 -5.78
N LEU A 269 -6.09 -16.88 -6.11
CA LEU A 269 -5.65 -17.15 -7.48
C LEU A 269 -6.17 -18.53 -7.92
N TYR A 270 -6.81 -18.56 -9.08
CA TYR A 270 -7.23 -19.79 -9.74
C TYR A 270 -6.53 -19.91 -11.08
N LEU A 271 -5.87 -21.03 -11.32
CA LEU A 271 -5.31 -21.40 -12.60
C LEU A 271 -6.03 -22.65 -13.09
N SER A 272 -6.61 -22.59 -14.27
CA SER A 272 -7.18 -23.73 -14.99
C SER A 272 -6.72 -23.70 -16.42
N HIS A 273 -6.30 -24.84 -16.95
CA HIS A 273 -6.19 -25.04 -18.40
C HIS A 273 -7.53 -25.44 -18.95
#